data_29cd0b7307bfa1e5e97dc189194ca109
#
_entry.id   29cd0b7307bfa1e5e97dc189194ca109
#
_cell.length_a   1.000
_cell.length_b   1.000
_cell.length_c   1.000
_cell.angle_alpha   90.00
_cell.angle_beta   90.00
_cell.angle_gamma   90.00
#
_symmetry.space_group_name_H-M   'P 1'
#
loop_
_entity.id
_entity.type
_entity.pdbx_description
1 polymer ?
#
loop_
_entity_poly.entity_id
_entity_poly.type
_entity_poly.pdbx_seq_one_letter_code
_entity_poly.pdbx_strand_id
1 'polypeptide(L)'
;MMTILEELKKKFKNRLLFKENLAKYSWFNTGGNAEVFFKPNNQEDLVFFLRQVQPKKITILGAGSNTLIRDGGIDGITIKLGSGFSFTNLTSDGFIEAGGASLDKKVADFAAENSIAGLEFLACIPGSIGGAIIMNSGCYDQDISKVLNSITVIKKNGDEKIIQAKDIKFKYRGTNFVEDC
;
A
#
# COMPACT_ATOMS: atom_id res chain seq x y z
N MET A 1 -24.17 3.50 -7.49
CA MET A 1 -22.99 3.33 -6.63
C MET A 1 -23.35 3.12 -5.16
N MET A 2 -24.18 3.96 -4.53
CA MET A 2 -24.59 3.78 -3.11
C MET A 2 -25.22 2.39 -2.84
N THR A 3 -26.12 1.93 -3.69
CA THR A 3 -26.77 0.60 -3.54
C THR A 3 -25.77 -0.56 -3.56
N ILE A 4 -24.78 -0.50 -4.47
CA ILE A 4 -23.71 -1.52 -4.55
C ILE A 4 -22.84 -1.50 -3.28
N LEU A 5 -22.46 -0.32 -2.79
CA LEU A 5 -21.64 -0.19 -1.57
C LEU A 5 -22.39 -0.70 -0.33
N GLU A 6 -23.72 -0.51 -0.26
CA GLU A 6 -24.55 -1.06 0.84
C GLU A 6 -24.57 -2.60 0.83
N GLU A 7 -24.67 -3.21 -0.36
CA GLU A 7 -24.57 -4.67 -0.49
C GLU A 7 -23.18 -5.19 -0.13
N LEU A 8 -22.13 -4.52 -0.61
CA LEU A 8 -20.75 -4.87 -0.27
C LEU A 8 -20.45 -4.73 1.21
N LYS A 9 -21.09 -3.77 1.89
CA LYS A 9 -20.99 -3.62 3.34
C LYS A 9 -21.50 -4.86 4.09
N LYS A 10 -22.55 -5.48 3.61
CA LYS A 10 -23.05 -6.76 4.20
C LYS A 10 -22.00 -7.87 4.09
N LYS A 11 -21.29 -7.95 2.94
CA LYS A 11 -20.21 -8.91 2.70
C LYS A 11 -18.96 -8.61 3.55
N PHE A 12 -18.48 -7.37 3.51
CA PHE A 12 -17.21 -6.99 4.13
C PHE A 12 -17.34 -6.55 5.59
N LYS A 13 -18.57 -6.30 6.08
CA LYS A 13 -18.88 -5.93 7.47
C LYS A 13 -18.03 -4.74 7.96
N ASN A 14 -17.25 -4.95 9.04
CA ASN A 14 -16.37 -3.95 9.64
C ASN A 14 -15.12 -3.59 8.81
N ARG A 15 -14.94 -4.19 7.65
CA ARG A 15 -13.85 -3.87 6.71
C ARG A 15 -14.25 -2.88 5.62
N LEU A 16 -15.54 -2.57 5.48
CA LEU A 16 -16.07 -1.52 4.61
C LEU A 16 -16.91 -0.56 5.46
N LEU A 17 -16.41 0.64 5.63
CA LEU A 17 -17.00 1.64 6.53
C LEU A 17 -17.31 2.93 5.77
N PHE A 18 -18.35 3.61 6.17
CA PHE A 18 -18.69 4.95 5.70
C PHE A 18 -18.34 5.98 6.76
N LYS A 19 -17.85 7.13 6.34
CA LYS A 19 -17.45 8.25 7.21
C LYS A 19 -16.46 7.82 8.31
N GLU A 20 -15.52 6.95 7.94
CA GLU A 20 -14.53 6.45 8.88
C GLU A 20 -13.50 7.50 9.24
N ASN A 21 -13.29 7.75 10.53
CA ASN A 21 -12.29 8.72 11.00
C ASN A 21 -10.87 8.25 10.70
N LEU A 22 -10.14 9.04 9.91
CA LEU A 22 -8.80 8.71 9.43
C LEU A 22 -7.68 9.14 10.39
N ALA A 23 -7.96 9.94 11.41
CA ALA A 23 -6.95 10.35 12.40
C ALA A 23 -6.22 9.16 13.04
N LYS A 24 -6.96 8.07 13.33
CA LYS A 24 -6.41 6.84 13.91
C LYS A 24 -5.49 6.03 13.00
N TYR A 25 -5.43 6.38 11.71
CA TYR A 25 -4.58 5.74 10.71
C TYR A 25 -3.41 6.62 10.27
N SER A 26 -3.31 7.83 10.79
CA SER A 26 -2.21 8.78 10.56
C SER A 26 -1.33 8.87 11.80
N TRP A 27 -0.03 8.94 11.61
CA TRP A 27 0.91 9.14 12.71
C TRP A 27 0.77 10.51 13.36
N PHE A 28 0.23 11.50 12.64
CA PHE A 28 -0.08 12.81 13.20
C PHE A 28 -1.31 12.80 14.12
N ASN A 29 -2.07 11.69 14.16
CA ASN A 29 -3.32 11.57 14.93
C ASN A 29 -4.34 12.67 14.62
N THR A 30 -4.29 13.22 13.40
CA THR A 30 -5.21 14.23 12.88
C THR A 30 -5.78 13.79 11.54
N GLY A 31 -6.95 14.32 11.20
CA GLY A 31 -7.58 14.12 9.90
C GLY A 31 -9.09 13.90 9.99
N GLY A 32 -9.80 14.35 8.97
CA GLY A 32 -11.23 14.13 8.82
C GLY A 32 -11.56 12.70 8.39
N ASN A 33 -12.78 12.50 7.94
CA ASN A 33 -13.30 11.19 7.60
C ASN A 33 -12.99 10.79 6.16
N ALA A 34 -12.80 9.50 5.92
CA ALA A 34 -12.95 8.94 4.57
C ALA A 34 -14.45 8.86 4.24
N GLU A 35 -14.86 9.27 3.03
CA GLU A 35 -16.23 9.05 2.55
C GLU A 35 -16.57 7.55 2.58
N VAL A 36 -15.71 6.75 1.97
CA VAL A 36 -15.75 5.29 2.03
C VAL A 36 -14.36 4.77 2.41
N PHE A 37 -14.28 3.93 3.42
CA PHE A 37 -13.04 3.29 3.84
C PHE A 37 -13.15 1.78 3.65
N PHE A 38 -12.19 1.19 2.93
CA PHE A 38 -12.14 -0.25 2.68
C PHE A 38 -10.81 -0.83 3.12
N LYS A 39 -10.87 -1.94 3.87
CA LYS A 39 -9.71 -2.70 4.32
C LYS A 39 -9.80 -4.15 3.84
N PRO A 40 -9.34 -4.45 2.59
CA PRO A 40 -9.30 -5.81 2.09
C PRO A 40 -8.34 -6.66 2.92
N ASN A 41 -8.71 -7.92 3.21
CA ASN A 41 -7.81 -8.83 3.92
C ASN A 41 -6.80 -9.53 3.00
N ASN A 42 -7.18 -9.76 1.75
CA ASN A 42 -6.38 -10.45 0.75
C ASN A 42 -6.64 -9.87 -0.65
N GLN A 43 -5.93 -10.40 -1.63
CA GLN A 43 -6.01 -9.95 -3.02
C GLN A 43 -7.40 -10.19 -3.63
N GLU A 44 -8.03 -11.32 -3.33
CA GLU A 44 -9.36 -11.66 -3.84
C GLU A 44 -10.41 -10.65 -3.39
N ASP A 45 -10.37 -10.24 -2.11
CA ASP A 45 -11.23 -9.20 -1.56
C ASP A 45 -11.04 -7.87 -2.31
N LEU A 46 -9.78 -7.48 -2.55
CA LEU A 46 -9.45 -6.24 -3.25
C LEU A 46 -9.93 -6.26 -4.70
N VAL A 47 -9.59 -7.30 -5.46
CA VAL A 47 -9.98 -7.47 -6.86
C VAL A 47 -11.51 -7.51 -6.99
N PHE A 48 -12.18 -8.30 -6.16
CA PHE A 48 -13.63 -8.37 -6.16
C PHE A 48 -14.25 -7.00 -5.92
N PHE A 49 -13.81 -6.26 -4.90
CA PHE A 49 -14.31 -4.94 -4.59
C PHE A 49 -14.11 -3.94 -5.74
N LEU A 50 -12.91 -3.87 -6.30
CA LEU A 50 -12.59 -2.96 -7.40
C LEU A 50 -13.46 -3.22 -8.64
N ARG A 51 -13.67 -4.49 -9.00
CA ARG A 51 -14.51 -4.88 -10.13
C ARG A 51 -15.98 -4.52 -9.95
N GLN A 52 -16.49 -4.59 -8.72
CA GLN A 52 -17.89 -4.22 -8.42
C GLN A 52 -18.11 -2.72 -8.42
N VAL A 53 -17.17 -1.96 -7.86
CA VAL A 53 -17.37 -0.52 -7.62
C VAL A 53 -16.87 0.32 -8.80
N GLN A 54 -15.83 -0.12 -9.50
CA GLN A 54 -15.14 0.63 -10.57
C GLN A 54 -14.94 2.11 -10.17
N PRO A 55 -14.21 2.38 -9.10
CA PRO A 55 -14.19 3.69 -8.48
C PRO A 55 -13.47 4.72 -9.35
N LYS A 56 -14.06 5.93 -9.44
CA LYS A 56 -13.46 7.07 -10.14
C LYS A 56 -12.29 7.68 -9.36
N LYS A 57 -12.37 7.67 -8.04
CA LYS A 57 -11.35 8.25 -7.14
C LYS A 57 -10.98 7.25 -6.06
N ILE A 58 -9.72 6.86 -6.05
CA ILE A 58 -9.14 5.98 -5.02
C ILE A 58 -7.98 6.70 -4.37
N THR A 59 -7.90 6.57 -3.05
CA THR A 59 -6.74 6.97 -2.26
C THR A 59 -6.22 5.74 -1.52
N ILE A 60 -4.96 5.40 -1.72
CA ILE A 60 -4.32 4.30 -0.99
C ILE A 60 -3.62 4.87 0.25
N LEU A 61 -3.92 4.32 1.41
CA LEU A 61 -3.29 4.70 2.67
C LEU A 61 -2.37 3.57 3.14
N GLY A 62 -1.08 3.84 3.17
CA GLY A 62 -0.06 2.92 3.72
C GLY A 62 -0.03 2.93 5.25
N ALA A 63 1.18 2.99 5.83
CA ALA A 63 1.36 3.08 7.29
C ALA A 63 0.88 4.42 7.89
N GLY A 64 0.67 5.44 7.05
CA GLY A 64 0.22 6.76 7.49
C GLY A 64 1.30 7.63 8.14
N SER A 65 2.57 7.24 8.01
CA SER A 65 3.72 7.95 8.62
C SER A 65 4.09 9.25 7.89
N ASN A 66 3.77 9.33 6.60
CA ASN A 66 4.07 10.49 5.75
C ASN A 66 2.79 11.09 5.13
N THR A 67 1.67 11.00 5.82
CA THR A 67 0.38 11.46 5.30
C THR A 67 -0.28 12.40 6.29
N LEU A 68 -0.46 13.66 5.90
CA LEU A 68 -1.25 14.63 6.62
C LEU A 68 -2.64 14.72 5.99
N ILE A 69 -3.65 14.36 6.74
CA ILE A 69 -5.04 14.39 6.31
C ILE A 69 -5.71 15.63 6.89
N ARG A 70 -6.32 16.46 6.05
CA ARG A 70 -7.04 17.66 6.48
C ARG A 70 -8.38 17.32 7.13
N ASP A 71 -8.95 18.25 7.89
CA ASP A 71 -10.24 18.09 8.59
C ASP A 71 -11.41 17.77 7.66
N GLY A 72 -11.36 18.24 6.41
CA GLY A 72 -12.35 17.90 5.37
C GLY A 72 -12.35 16.42 4.97
N GLY A 73 -11.34 15.67 5.34
CA GLY A 73 -11.25 14.24 5.05
C GLY A 73 -10.84 13.93 3.62
N ILE A 74 -11.22 12.74 3.16
CA ILE A 74 -10.90 12.21 1.82
C ILE A 74 -12.19 11.77 1.13
N ASP A 75 -12.49 12.38 -0.02
CA ASP A 75 -13.61 11.99 -0.87
C ASP A 75 -13.28 10.74 -1.68
N GLY A 76 -14.33 10.00 -2.04
CA GLY A 76 -14.22 8.76 -2.79
C GLY A 76 -13.86 7.58 -1.89
N ILE A 77 -13.03 6.67 -2.40
CA ILE A 77 -12.70 5.43 -1.71
C ILE A 77 -11.26 5.49 -1.18
N THR A 78 -11.12 5.38 0.12
CA THR A 78 -9.82 5.18 0.78
C THR A 78 -9.61 3.69 1.03
N ILE A 79 -8.52 3.13 0.51
CA ILE A 79 -8.15 1.73 0.70
C ILE A 79 -6.91 1.65 1.59
N LYS A 80 -6.98 0.83 2.64
CA LYS A 80 -5.85 0.47 3.47
C LYS A 80 -5.69 -1.05 3.45
N LEU A 81 -4.58 -1.55 2.92
CA LEU A 81 -4.33 -2.99 2.82
C LEU A 81 -4.34 -3.64 4.21
N GLY A 82 -4.98 -4.80 4.32
CA GLY A 82 -5.09 -5.59 5.54
C GLY A 82 -3.93 -6.57 5.73
N SER A 83 -4.09 -7.47 6.71
CA SER A 83 -3.02 -8.38 7.16
C SER A 83 -2.53 -9.36 6.10
N GLY A 84 -3.36 -9.79 5.17
CA GLY A 84 -2.95 -10.69 4.10
C GLY A 84 -1.98 -10.06 3.08
N PHE A 85 -1.77 -8.75 3.17
CA PHE A 85 -0.75 -8.04 2.39
C PHE A 85 0.50 -7.71 3.24
N SER A 86 0.60 -8.27 4.45
CA SER A 86 1.74 -8.08 5.35
C SER A 86 2.45 -9.43 5.55
N PHE A 87 3.28 -9.78 4.60
CA PHE A 87 4.09 -10.99 4.60
C PHE A 87 5.50 -10.68 4.11
N THR A 88 6.46 -11.55 4.43
CA THR A 88 7.84 -11.47 3.95
C THR A 88 8.34 -12.89 3.79
N ASN A 89 8.72 -13.26 2.57
CA ASN A 89 9.17 -14.60 2.21
C ASN A 89 10.50 -14.52 1.46
N LEU A 90 11.35 -15.55 1.61
CA LEU A 90 12.50 -15.74 0.77
C LEU A 90 12.12 -16.64 -0.42
N THR A 91 12.39 -16.16 -1.63
CA THR A 91 12.14 -16.94 -2.84
C THR A 91 13.28 -17.91 -3.11
N SER A 92 13.05 -18.95 -3.95
CA SER A 92 14.07 -19.90 -4.37
C SER A 92 15.26 -19.24 -5.08
N ASP A 93 15.03 -18.09 -5.70
CA ASP A 93 16.04 -17.34 -6.47
C ASP A 93 16.81 -16.33 -5.60
N GLY A 94 16.58 -16.36 -4.27
CA GLY A 94 17.29 -15.51 -3.31
C GLY A 94 16.76 -14.07 -3.19
N PHE A 95 15.57 -13.78 -3.74
CA PHE A 95 14.91 -12.50 -3.53
C PHE A 95 14.02 -12.52 -2.27
N ILE A 96 13.79 -11.35 -1.71
CA ILE A 96 12.76 -11.16 -0.68
C ILE A 96 11.47 -10.70 -1.36
N GLU A 97 10.41 -11.49 -1.23
CA GLU A 97 9.05 -11.10 -1.59
C GLU A 97 8.37 -10.53 -0.35
N ALA A 98 7.88 -9.29 -0.46
CA ALA A 98 7.19 -8.61 0.62
C ALA A 98 5.86 -8.05 0.17
N GLY A 99 4.82 -8.23 0.98
CA GLY A 99 3.51 -7.64 0.73
C GLY A 99 3.53 -6.12 0.92
N GLY A 100 2.69 -5.41 0.17
CA GLY A 100 2.65 -3.95 0.19
C GLY A 100 2.28 -3.31 1.54
N ALA A 101 1.70 -4.07 2.47
CA ALA A 101 1.40 -3.64 3.83
C ALA A 101 2.48 -4.05 4.85
N SER A 102 3.52 -4.80 4.45
CA SER A 102 4.65 -5.14 5.32
C SER A 102 5.36 -3.87 5.75
N LEU A 103 5.72 -3.78 7.03
CA LEU A 103 6.47 -2.63 7.54
C LEU A 103 7.92 -2.70 7.05
N ASP A 104 8.46 -1.56 6.63
CA ASP A 104 9.83 -1.43 6.11
C ASP A 104 10.85 -2.04 7.08
N LYS A 105 10.76 -1.71 8.38
CA LYS A 105 11.62 -2.28 9.41
C LYS A 105 11.55 -3.82 9.49
N LYS A 106 10.36 -4.42 9.37
CA LYS A 106 10.22 -5.89 9.42
C LYS A 106 10.90 -6.57 8.24
N VAL A 107 10.87 -5.93 7.07
CA VAL A 107 11.58 -6.46 5.89
C VAL A 107 13.09 -6.33 6.06
N ALA A 108 13.59 -5.23 6.63
CA ALA A 108 15.01 -5.10 6.98
C ALA A 108 15.46 -6.14 8.01
N ASP A 109 14.69 -6.34 9.08
CA ASP A 109 14.98 -7.36 10.10
C ASP A 109 15.02 -8.76 9.48
N PHE A 110 14.05 -9.12 8.64
CA PHE A 110 13.99 -10.38 7.92
C PHE A 110 15.20 -10.58 6.98
N ALA A 111 15.64 -9.53 6.28
CA ALA A 111 16.83 -9.57 5.42
C ALA A 111 18.08 -9.88 6.24
N ALA A 112 18.25 -9.22 7.38
CA ALA A 112 19.37 -9.44 8.28
C ALA A 112 19.39 -10.89 8.84
N GLU A 113 18.25 -11.42 9.27
CA GLU A 113 18.09 -12.79 9.74
C GLU A 113 18.46 -13.83 8.68
N ASN A 114 18.27 -13.49 7.38
CA ASN A 114 18.62 -14.35 6.25
C ASN A 114 19.97 -14.00 5.60
N SER A 115 20.79 -13.16 6.23
CA SER A 115 22.10 -12.72 5.72
C SER A 115 22.05 -12.05 4.34
N ILE A 116 20.97 -11.31 4.06
CA ILE A 116 20.78 -10.55 2.81
C ILE A 116 21.09 -9.08 3.08
N ALA A 117 22.13 -8.56 2.43
CA ALA A 117 22.56 -7.18 2.55
C ALA A 117 21.82 -6.24 1.57
N GLY A 118 21.88 -4.93 1.85
CA GLY A 118 21.38 -3.86 0.98
C GLY A 118 19.98 -3.34 1.34
N LEU A 119 19.31 -3.93 2.34
CA LEU A 119 17.98 -3.51 2.81
C LEU A 119 18.03 -2.83 4.19
N GLU A 120 19.22 -2.56 4.73
CA GLU A 120 19.43 -1.98 6.07
C GLU A 120 18.78 -0.60 6.20
N PHE A 121 18.77 0.19 5.12
CA PHE A 121 18.18 1.53 5.09
C PHE A 121 16.68 1.52 5.42
N LEU A 122 15.96 0.44 5.15
CA LEU A 122 14.54 0.29 5.46
C LEU A 122 14.27 0.30 6.97
N ALA A 123 15.24 -0.10 7.80
CA ALA A 123 15.10 -0.09 9.26
C ALA A 123 14.90 1.33 9.83
N CYS A 124 15.39 2.35 9.11
CA CYS A 124 15.30 3.75 9.50
C CYS A 124 14.05 4.47 8.93
N ILE A 125 13.29 3.80 8.06
CA ILE A 125 12.14 4.40 7.39
C ILE A 125 10.85 3.91 8.05
N PRO A 126 10.11 4.80 8.72
CA PRO A 126 8.80 4.43 9.26
C PRO A 126 7.79 4.40 8.14
N GLY A 127 7.45 3.20 7.65
CA GLY A 127 6.57 3.08 6.50
C GLY A 127 6.12 1.65 6.25
N SER A 128 5.52 1.45 5.10
CA SER A 128 5.20 0.16 4.53
C SER A 128 5.80 0.05 3.13
N ILE A 129 6.14 -1.16 2.72
CA ILE A 129 6.79 -1.45 1.43
C ILE A 129 6.06 -0.81 0.24
N GLY A 130 4.73 -0.89 0.18
CA GLY A 130 3.97 -0.22 -0.89
C GLY A 130 4.15 1.30 -0.89
N GLY A 131 4.16 1.93 0.29
CA GLY A 131 4.44 3.35 0.43
C GLY A 131 5.88 3.71 0.09
N ALA A 132 6.84 2.89 0.52
CA ALA A 132 8.26 3.07 0.23
C ALA A 132 8.55 3.01 -1.28
N ILE A 133 7.92 2.08 -2.00
CA ILE A 133 8.05 1.94 -3.46
C ILE A 133 7.49 3.18 -4.17
N ILE A 134 6.26 3.60 -3.82
CA ILE A 134 5.62 4.78 -4.44
C ILE A 134 6.45 6.05 -4.24
N MET A 135 7.02 6.22 -3.04
CA MET A 135 7.80 7.39 -2.68
C MET A 135 9.28 7.29 -3.05
N ASN A 136 9.73 6.17 -3.64
CA ASN A 136 11.15 5.86 -3.77
C ASN A 136 11.89 6.22 -2.47
N SER A 137 11.41 5.66 -1.36
CA SER A 137 11.94 5.99 -0.04
C SER A 137 13.39 5.57 0.09
N GLY A 138 14.17 6.39 0.78
CA GLY A 138 15.58 6.10 0.99
C GLY A 138 16.18 6.90 2.15
N CYS A 139 17.30 6.42 2.65
CA CYS A 139 18.19 7.09 3.58
C CYS A 139 19.61 6.53 3.47
N TYR A 140 20.61 7.29 3.96
CA TYR A 140 22.02 6.90 3.92
C TYR A 140 22.49 6.52 2.50
N ASP A 141 22.17 7.34 1.51
CA ASP A 141 22.52 7.17 0.10
C ASP A 141 21.99 5.88 -0.55
N GLN A 142 21.04 5.22 0.10
CA GLN A 142 20.28 4.09 -0.44
C GLN A 142 18.82 4.47 -0.64
N ASP A 143 18.17 3.87 -1.65
CA ASP A 143 16.73 4.00 -1.90
C ASP A 143 16.17 2.74 -2.57
N ILE A 144 14.83 2.69 -2.67
CA ILE A 144 14.12 1.55 -3.25
C ILE A 144 14.57 1.24 -4.68
N SER A 145 14.90 2.25 -5.50
CA SER A 145 15.29 2.03 -6.90
C SER A 145 16.54 1.16 -7.07
N LYS A 146 17.40 1.12 -6.05
CA LYS A 146 18.66 0.35 -6.08
C LYS A 146 18.50 -1.12 -5.72
N VAL A 147 17.39 -1.49 -5.08
CA VAL A 147 17.18 -2.83 -4.53
C VAL A 147 15.93 -3.53 -5.10
N LEU A 148 15.03 -2.80 -5.73
CA LEU A 148 13.80 -3.35 -6.27
C LEU A 148 14.08 -4.17 -7.53
N ASN A 149 13.51 -5.38 -7.60
CA ASN A 149 13.54 -6.22 -8.80
C ASN A 149 12.25 -6.06 -9.64
N SER A 150 11.10 -6.24 -9.01
CA SER A 150 9.80 -6.11 -9.67
C SER A 150 8.70 -5.81 -8.64
N ILE A 151 7.54 -5.38 -9.13
CA ILE A 151 6.33 -5.20 -8.33
C ILE A 151 5.15 -5.88 -9.00
N THR A 152 4.26 -6.41 -8.19
CA THR A 152 2.91 -6.81 -8.62
C THR A 152 1.93 -5.75 -8.17
N VAL A 153 1.19 -5.18 -9.12
CA VAL A 153 0.17 -4.15 -8.87
C VAL A 153 -1.21 -4.62 -9.28
N ILE A 154 -2.22 -4.19 -8.54
CA ILE A 154 -3.62 -4.37 -8.90
C ILE A 154 -4.15 -3.05 -9.45
N LYS A 155 -4.59 -3.06 -10.72
CA LYS A 155 -5.16 -1.90 -11.38
C LYS A 155 -6.56 -1.57 -10.84
N LYS A 156 -7.05 -0.36 -11.11
CA LYS A 156 -8.40 0.10 -10.73
C LYS A 156 -9.54 -0.78 -11.23
N ASN A 157 -9.33 -1.49 -12.34
CA ASN A 157 -10.30 -2.46 -12.88
C ASN A 157 -10.19 -3.86 -12.25
N GLY A 158 -9.24 -4.06 -11.32
CA GLY A 158 -8.99 -5.34 -10.66
C GLY A 158 -8.08 -6.29 -11.42
N ASP A 159 -7.43 -5.84 -12.50
CA ASP A 159 -6.43 -6.65 -13.20
C ASP A 159 -5.08 -6.57 -12.51
N GLU A 160 -4.38 -7.70 -12.50
CA GLU A 160 -3.02 -7.81 -12.01
C GLU A 160 -2.01 -7.48 -13.11
N LYS A 161 -0.92 -6.80 -12.74
CA LYS A 161 0.20 -6.51 -13.64
C LYS A 161 1.52 -6.61 -12.88
N ILE A 162 2.48 -7.33 -13.44
CA ILE A 162 3.87 -7.31 -12.98
C ILE A 162 4.61 -6.21 -13.74
N ILE A 163 5.36 -5.38 -13.01
CA ILE A 163 6.19 -4.30 -13.55
C ILE A 163 7.62 -4.55 -13.08
N GLN A 164 8.55 -4.63 -14.02
CA GLN A 164 9.97 -4.76 -13.72
C GLN A 164 10.54 -3.43 -13.26
N ALA A 165 11.47 -3.43 -12.32
CA ALA A 165 12.07 -2.19 -11.80
C ALA A 165 12.69 -1.32 -12.90
N LYS A 166 13.29 -1.93 -13.94
CA LYS A 166 13.83 -1.22 -15.11
C LYS A 166 12.81 -0.41 -15.90
N ASP A 167 11.52 -0.76 -15.79
CA ASP A 167 10.40 -0.10 -16.48
C ASP A 167 9.76 1.00 -15.61
N ILE A 168 10.22 1.14 -14.35
CA ILE A 168 9.78 2.16 -13.41
C ILE A 168 10.73 3.37 -13.48
N LYS A 169 10.16 4.55 -13.74
CA LYS A 169 10.93 5.80 -13.66
C LYS A 169 10.88 6.32 -12.23
N PHE A 170 11.94 6.05 -11.50
CA PHE A 170 12.13 6.58 -10.16
C PHE A 170 12.59 8.04 -10.22
N LYS A 171 12.13 8.82 -9.25
CA LYS A 171 12.57 10.20 -9.03
C LYS A 171 12.66 10.47 -7.51
N TYR A 172 13.21 11.60 -7.15
CA TYR A 172 13.21 12.00 -5.75
C TYR A 172 11.76 12.08 -5.23
N ARG A 173 11.45 11.28 -4.21
CA ARG A 173 10.13 11.18 -3.58
C ARG A 173 8.99 10.85 -4.54
N GLY A 174 9.22 9.95 -5.50
CA GLY A 174 8.13 9.49 -6.37
C GLY A 174 8.52 8.51 -7.45
N THR A 175 7.48 7.98 -8.11
CA THR A 175 7.56 7.05 -9.24
C THR A 175 6.49 7.39 -10.28
N ASN A 176 6.59 6.85 -11.50
CA ASN A 176 5.67 7.16 -12.60
C ASN A 176 4.50 6.19 -12.78
N PHE A 177 4.47 5.05 -12.08
CA PHE A 177 3.44 4.02 -12.33
C PHE A 177 2.12 4.24 -11.57
N VAL A 178 2.04 5.26 -10.72
CA VAL A 178 0.90 5.52 -9.81
C VAL A 178 -0.39 5.88 -10.54
N GLU A 179 -0.30 6.37 -11.79
CA GLU A 179 -1.46 6.82 -12.57
C GLU A 179 -2.37 5.65 -13.02
N ASP A 180 -1.80 4.45 -13.18
CA ASP A 180 -2.49 3.26 -13.68
C ASP A 180 -2.97 2.30 -12.58
N CYS A 181 -2.66 2.58 -11.30
CA CYS A 181 -2.89 1.67 -10.17
C CYS A 181 -3.87 2.21 -9.14
#